data_acc35726e88c705b1d8b4ccfaa686937
#
_entry.id   acc35726e88c705b1d8b4ccfaa686937
#
_cell.length_a   1.000
_cell.length_b   1.000
_cell.length_c   1.000
_cell.angle_alpha   90.00
_cell.angle_beta   90.00
_cell.angle_gamma   90.00
#
_symmetry.space_group_name_H-M   'P 1'
#
loop_
_entity.id
_entity.type
_entity.pdbx_description
1 polymer ?
#
loop_
_entity_poly.entity_id
_entity_poly.type
_entity_poly.pdbx_seq_one_letter_code
_entity_poly.pdbx_strand_id
1 'polypeptide(L)'
;MNPFEINPAKNAELILNWEKLRQPPYDKRTVDPYTRARIILMNGTEFENVWFSHRFSRAIGDNDLRRRLALIRRSEQQQQKLIAYLKPADETALEHTIGYEQLAVDLTAHLAARVTDANVKGALDFALLEDFDHLYRYSDYLECTSGVHAETLVGGYTEITPGRPTVAHHRHPYDSIRRSMAGKQPTTLDVLAANVITAAEQQTMYYY
;
A
#
# COMPACT_ATOMS: atom_id res chain seq x y z
N MET A 1 -0.59 3.40 -27.45
CA MET A 1 0.74 2.81 -27.27
C MET A 1 0.50 1.40 -26.72
N ASN A 2 0.97 0.37 -27.39
CA ASN A 2 0.80 -1.00 -26.92
C ASN A 2 1.74 -1.22 -25.71
N PRO A 3 1.24 -1.49 -24.51
CA PRO A 3 2.09 -1.66 -23.32
C PRO A 3 3.02 -2.88 -23.40
N PHE A 4 2.77 -3.78 -24.36
CA PHE A 4 3.61 -4.96 -24.58
C PHE A 4 4.69 -4.74 -25.64
N GLU A 5 4.70 -3.62 -26.35
CA GLU A 5 5.78 -3.21 -27.27
C GLU A 5 6.87 -2.46 -26.49
N ILE A 6 7.58 -3.19 -25.66
CA ILE A 6 8.69 -2.65 -24.91
C ILE A 6 9.93 -2.67 -25.78
N ASN A 7 10.47 -1.50 -26.11
CA ASN A 7 11.78 -1.41 -26.75
C ASN A 7 12.87 -1.61 -25.68
N PRO A 8 13.59 -2.75 -25.69
CA PRO A 8 14.57 -3.06 -24.65
C PRO A 8 15.71 -2.04 -24.57
N ALA A 9 16.10 -1.43 -25.69
CA ALA A 9 17.15 -0.41 -25.72
C ALA A 9 16.73 0.88 -25.04
N LYS A 10 15.48 1.32 -25.27
CA LYS A 10 14.92 2.51 -24.66
C LYS A 10 14.74 2.34 -23.14
N ASN A 11 14.35 1.13 -22.72
CA ASN A 11 14.23 0.81 -21.30
C ASN A 11 15.58 0.72 -20.59
N ALA A 12 16.61 0.20 -21.26
CA ALA A 12 17.96 0.17 -20.71
C ALA A 12 18.49 1.59 -20.45
N GLU A 13 18.24 2.53 -21.37
CA GLU A 13 18.62 3.93 -21.21
C GLU A 13 17.88 4.59 -20.04
N LEU A 14 16.57 4.33 -19.88
CA LEU A 14 15.77 4.82 -18.76
C LEU A 14 16.27 4.26 -17.43
N ILE A 15 16.57 2.96 -17.37
CA ILE A 15 17.11 2.32 -16.17
C ILE A 15 18.47 2.93 -15.76
N LEU A 16 19.30 3.28 -16.73
CA LEU A 16 20.62 3.87 -16.48
C LEU A 16 20.56 5.37 -16.12
N ASN A 17 19.49 6.05 -16.48
CA ASN A 17 19.32 7.49 -16.31
C ASN A 17 18.10 7.83 -15.44
N TRP A 18 17.77 7.00 -14.47
CA TRP A 18 16.60 7.17 -13.61
C TRP A 18 16.57 8.53 -12.90
N GLU A 19 17.72 9.11 -12.58
CA GLU A 19 17.80 10.43 -11.94
C GLU A 19 17.21 11.53 -12.82
N LYS A 20 17.26 11.40 -14.14
CA LYS A 20 16.64 12.33 -15.08
C LYS A 20 15.10 12.26 -15.06
N LEU A 21 14.55 11.16 -14.55
CA LEU A 21 13.11 10.96 -14.41
C LEU A 21 12.59 11.43 -13.05
N ARG A 22 13.50 11.76 -12.13
CA ARG A 22 13.14 12.19 -10.79
C ARG A 22 12.32 13.47 -10.86
N GLN A 23 11.14 13.43 -10.27
CA GLN A 23 10.27 14.57 -10.09
C GLN A 23 10.50 15.20 -8.71
N PRO A 24 10.25 16.50 -8.54
CA PRO A 24 10.27 17.10 -7.22
C PRO A 24 9.22 16.46 -6.31
N PRO A 25 9.46 16.41 -5.00
CA PRO A 25 8.47 15.92 -4.05
C PRO A 25 7.23 16.82 -4.06
N TYR A 26 6.08 16.25 -3.67
CA TYR A 26 4.89 17.06 -3.47
C TYR A 26 5.06 18.02 -2.27
N ASP A 27 4.33 19.12 -2.27
CA ASP A 27 4.22 19.98 -1.09
C ASP A 27 3.15 19.38 -0.14
N LYS A 28 3.57 18.96 1.04
CA LYS A 28 2.69 18.33 2.04
C LYS A 28 1.54 19.20 2.52
N ARG A 29 1.64 20.54 2.32
CA ARG A 29 0.61 21.50 2.71
C ARG A 29 -0.50 21.67 1.67
N THR A 30 -0.20 21.36 0.41
CA THR A 30 -1.10 21.62 -0.72
C THR A 30 -1.48 20.37 -1.49
N VAL A 31 -0.77 19.26 -1.30
CA VAL A 31 -1.12 17.99 -1.93
C VAL A 31 -2.49 17.53 -1.46
N ASP A 32 -3.35 17.18 -2.39
CA ASP A 32 -4.63 16.60 -2.02
C ASP A 32 -4.44 15.19 -1.42
N PRO A 33 -5.24 14.80 -0.42
CA PRO A 33 -5.10 13.52 0.27
C PRO A 33 -5.20 12.32 -0.67
N TYR A 34 -5.98 12.43 -1.74
CA TYR A 34 -6.15 11.38 -2.72
C TYR A 34 -4.87 11.13 -3.54
N THR A 35 -4.15 12.19 -3.93
CA THR A 35 -2.84 12.08 -4.58
C THR A 35 -1.81 11.50 -3.63
N ARG A 36 -1.78 11.94 -2.36
CA ARG A 36 -0.92 11.34 -1.33
C ARG A 36 -1.17 9.85 -1.18
N ALA A 37 -2.43 9.43 -1.01
CA ALA A 37 -2.81 8.03 -0.89
C ALA A 37 -2.37 7.18 -2.10
N ARG A 38 -2.50 7.72 -3.32
CA ARG A 38 -2.03 7.04 -4.53
C ARG A 38 -0.51 6.84 -4.56
N ILE A 39 0.26 7.84 -4.14
CA ILE A 39 1.73 7.72 -4.05
C ILE A 39 2.10 6.63 -3.04
N ILE A 40 1.46 6.60 -1.89
CA ILE A 40 1.66 5.56 -0.87
C ILE A 40 1.32 4.18 -1.44
N LEU A 41 0.16 4.02 -2.08
CA LEU A 41 -0.27 2.76 -2.68
C LEU A 41 0.72 2.26 -3.73
N MET A 42 1.14 3.13 -4.65
CA MET A 42 2.09 2.77 -5.69
C MET A 42 3.45 2.39 -5.10
N ASN A 43 3.93 3.13 -4.11
CA ASN A 43 5.17 2.80 -3.42
C ASN A 43 5.09 1.42 -2.75
N GLY A 44 3.97 1.07 -2.11
CA GLY A 44 3.71 -0.25 -1.53
C GLY A 44 3.68 -1.35 -2.56
N THR A 45 3.00 -1.14 -3.66
CA THR A 45 2.88 -2.12 -4.75
C THR A 45 4.24 -2.44 -5.37
N GLU A 46 5.05 -1.42 -5.65
CA GLU A 46 6.40 -1.61 -6.20
C GLU A 46 7.34 -2.31 -5.20
N PHE A 47 7.22 -1.98 -3.93
CA PHE A 47 7.99 -2.64 -2.87
C PHE A 47 7.65 -4.14 -2.80
N GLU A 48 6.38 -4.52 -2.81
CA GLU A 48 5.94 -5.91 -2.77
C GLU A 48 6.37 -6.66 -4.03
N ASN A 49 6.31 -6.05 -5.21
CA ASN A 49 6.80 -6.64 -6.46
C ASN A 49 8.28 -7.03 -6.37
N VAL A 50 9.11 -6.20 -5.77
CA VAL A 50 10.53 -6.50 -5.55
C VAL A 50 10.70 -7.75 -4.67
N TRP A 51 9.97 -7.83 -3.57
CA TRP A 51 10.04 -8.95 -2.64
C TRP A 51 9.50 -10.25 -3.25
N PHE A 52 8.33 -10.18 -3.88
CA PHE A 52 7.72 -11.32 -4.57
C PHE A 52 8.64 -11.86 -5.65
N SER A 53 9.16 -11.02 -6.53
CA SER A 53 10.08 -11.42 -7.60
C SER A 53 11.35 -12.04 -7.04
N HIS A 54 11.85 -11.55 -5.90
CA HIS A 54 13.02 -12.12 -5.25
C HIS A 54 12.75 -13.53 -4.72
N ARG A 55 11.68 -13.73 -4.00
CA ARG A 55 11.28 -15.03 -3.44
C ARG A 55 10.96 -16.04 -4.56
N PHE A 56 10.16 -15.61 -5.52
CA PHE A 56 9.77 -16.45 -6.65
C PHE A 56 10.97 -16.91 -7.48
N SER A 57 11.91 -16.01 -7.79
CA SER A 57 13.09 -16.35 -8.57
C SER A 57 13.98 -17.40 -7.89
N ARG A 58 13.97 -17.48 -6.57
CA ARG A 58 14.75 -18.50 -5.83
C ARG A 58 14.18 -19.90 -5.97
N ALA A 59 12.89 -20.04 -6.22
CA ALA A 59 12.21 -21.32 -6.40
C ALA A 59 12.34 -21.85 -7.84
N ILE A 60 12.80 -21.04 -8.80
CA ILE A 60 12.91 -21.42 -10.21
C ILE A 60 14.25 -22.11 -10.46
N GLY A 61 14.23 -23.28 -11.10
CA GLY A 61 15.44 -24.03 -11.50
C GLY A 61 16.13 -23.50 -12.76
N ASP A 62 15.41 -22.78 -13.62
CA ASP A 62 15.92 -22.26 -14.89
C ASP A 62 16.73 -20.97 -14.69
N ASN A 63 18.01 -21.00 -15.06
CA ASN A 63 18.93 -19.88 -14.88
C ASN A 63 18.65 -18.70 -15.80
N ASP A 64 18.14 -18.92 -17.01
CA ASP A 64 17.82 -17.84 -17.93
C ASP A 64 16.57 -17.08 -17.47
N LEU A 65 15.56 -17.82 -17.00
CA LEU A 65 14.39 -17.22 -16.40
C LEU A 65 14.74 -16.45 -15.13
N ARG A 66 15.58 -17.00 -14.26
CA ARG A 66 16.09 -16.29 -13.06
C ARG A 66 16.78 -14.99 -13.42
N ARG A 67 17.61 -14.98 -14.47
CA ARG A 67 18.29 -13.77 -14.95
C ARG A 67 17.30 -12.72 -15.44
N ARG A 68 16.29 -13.11 -16.20
CA ARG A 68 15.23 -12.21 -16.68
C ARG A 68 14.43 -11.61 -15.53
N LEU A 69 14.06 -12.41 -14.55
CA LEU A 69 13.36 -11.92 -13.33
C LEU A 69 14.24 -10.96 -12.51
N ALA A 70 15.56 -11.20 -12.45
CA ALA A 70 16.47 -10.28 -11.78
C ALA A 70 16.55 -8.91 -12.47
N LEU A 71 16.46 -8.87 -13.81
CA LEU A 71 16.40 -7.62 -14.57
C LEU A 71 15.09 -6.86 -14.33
N ILE A 72 13.96 -7.57 -14.33
CA ILE A 72 12.65 -7.00 -14.01
C ILE A 72 12.69 -6.41 -12.58
N ARG A 73 13.12 -7.18 -11.60
CA ARG A 73 13.24 -6.71 -10.22
C ARG A 73 14.09 -5.45 -10.09
N ARG A 74 15.17 -5.33 -10.87
CA ARG A 74 15.98 -4.11 -10.89
C ARG A 74 15.18 -2.91 -11.40
N SER A 75 14.34 -3.11 -12.41
CA SER A 75 13.43 -2.08 -12.91
C SER A 75 12.41 -1.67 -11.84
N GLU A 76 11.77 -2.64 -11.18
CA GLU A 76 10.83 -2.39 -10.07
C GLU A 76 11.49 -1.57 -8.94
N GLN A 77 12.72 -1.90 -8.57
CA GLN A 77 13.47 -1.12 -7.58
C GLN A 77 13.71 0.33 -8.01
N GLN A 78 13.92 0.59 -9.29
CA GLN A 78 14.06 1.96 -9.79
C GLN A 78 12.72 2.71 -9.76
N GLN A 79 11.63 2.05 -10.15
CA GLN A 79 10.29 2.61 -10.07
C GLN A 79 9.92 2.94 -8.62
N GLN A 80 10.15 2.01 -7.71
CA GLN A 80 9.90 2.22 -6.28
C GLN A 80 10.67 3.44 -5.74
N LYS A 81 11.95 3.59 -6.11
CA LYS A 81 12.75 4.76 -5.72
C LYS A 81 12.21 6.05 -6.28
N LEU A 82 11.81 6.08 -7.57
CA LEU A 82 11.24 7.28 -8.18
C LEU A 82 9.95 7.72 -7.48
N ILE A 83 9.09 6.77 -7.13
CA ILE A 83 7.85 7.04 -6.40
C ILE A 83 8.16 7.47 -4.96
N ALA A 84 9.10 6.82 -4.29
CA ALA A 84 9.52 7.20 -2.95
C ALA A 84 10.08 8.63 -2.87
N TYR A 85 10.75 9.10 -3.92
CA TYR A 85 11.24 10.48 -4.01
C TYR A 85 10.15 11.54 -4.15
N LEU A 86 8.91 11.15 -4.46
CA LEU A 86 7.78 12.07 -4.46
C LEU A 86 7.36 12.50 -3.05
N LYS A 87 7.80 11.78 -2.02
CA LYS A 87 7.52 12.15 -0.64
C LYS A 87 8.47 13.25 -0.17
N PRO A 88 7.97 14.31 0.47
CA PRO A 88 8.81 15.39 0.96
C PRO A 88 9.68 14.95 2.14
N ALA A 89 10.89 15.47 2.21
CA ALA A 89 11.84 15.11 3.28
C ALA A 89 11.44 15.66 4.66
N ASP A 90 10.55 16.64 4.70
CA ASP A 90 10.02 17.27 5.90
C ASP A 90 8.69 16.66 6.39
N GLU A 91 8.19 15.62 5.70
CA GLU A 91 7.10 14.80 6.20
C GLU A 91 7.62 13.88 7.30
N THR A 92 7.10 14.04 8.51
CA THR A 92 7.52 13.22 9.64
C THR A 92 7.04 11.78 9.49
N ALA A 93 7.67 10.85 10.20
CA ALA A 93 7.26 9.46 10.22
C ALA A 93 5.78 9.32 10.60
N LEU A 94 5.33 10.08 11.60
CA LEU A 94 3.97 10.03 12.09
C LEU A 94 2.94 10.62 11.10
N GLU A 95 3.26 11.74 10.44
CA GLU A 95 2.43 12.26 9.33
C GLU A 95 2.31 11.25 8.19
N HIS A 96 3.41 10.57 7.90
CA HIS A 96 3.43 9.53 6.89
C HIS A 96 2.58 8.31 7.27
N THR A 97 2.67 7.88 8.54
CA THR A 97 1.86 6.80 9.09
C THR A 97 0.37 7.11 8.96
N ILE A 98 -0.07 8.32 9.30
CA ILE A 98 -1.47 8.74 9.13
C ILE A 98 -1.91 8.65 7.66
N GLY A 99 -1.02 8.98 6.73
CA GLY A 99 -1.29 8.79 5.30
C GLY A 99 -1.48 7.32 4.91
N TYR A 100 -0.75 6.39 5.51
CA TYR A 100 -0.94 4.94 5.33
C TYR A 100 -2.28 4.46 5.89
N GLU A 101 -2.60 4.85 7.11
CA GLU A 101 -3.86 4.45 7.74
C GLU A 101 -5.08 5.02 7.00
N GLN A 102 -4.98 6.25 6.50
CA GLN A 102 -6.02 6.81 5.63
C GLN A 102 -6.18 5.96 4.35
N LEU A 103 -5.07 5.61 3.70
CA LEU A 103 -5.11 4.74 2.52
C LEU A 103 -5.75 3.40 2.86
N ALA A 104 -5.38 2.79 3.98
CA ALA A 104 -5.94 1.52 4.44
C ALA A 104 -7.46 1.62 4.60
N VAL A 105 -7.95 2.63 5.31
CA VAL A 105 -9.39 2.87 5.49
C VAL A 105 -10.10 3.03 4.14
N ASP A 106 -9.62 3.93 3.28
CA ASP A 106 -10.27 4.25 2.02
C ASP A 106 -10.27 3.07 1.05
N LEU A 107 -9.13 2.37 0.94
CA LEU A 107 -8.97 1.24 0.04
C LEU A 107 -9.77 0.03 0.51
N THR A 108 -9.69 -0.31 1.79
CA THR A 108 -10.39 -1.44 2.38
C THR A 108 -11.90 -1.25 2.28
N ALA A 109 -12.41 -0.03 2.60
CA ALA A 109 -13.82 0.30 2.44
C ALA A 109 -14.29 0.18 0.98
N HIS A 110 -13.48 0.70 0.04
CA HIS A 110 -13.80 0.63 -1.39
C HIS A 110 -13.88 -0.81 -1.90
N LEU A 111 -12.96 -1.66 -1.48
CA LEU A 111 -12.93 -3.06 -1.88
C LEU A 111 -14.03 -3.88 -1.20
N ALA A 112 -14.26 -3.69 0.10
CA ALA A 112 -15.32 -4.35 0.85
C ALA A 112 -16.72 -4.09 0.28
N ALA A 113 -16.95 -2.90 -0.27
CA ALA A 113 -18.21 -2.54 -0.93
C ALA A 113 -18.43 -3.25 -2.29
N ARG A 114 -17.40 -3.85 -2.87
CA ARG A 114 -17.43 -4.39 -4.24
C ARG A 114 -17.19 -5.89 -4.36
N VAL A 115 -16.52 -6.49 -3.40
CA VAL A 115 -16.29 -7.94 -3.39
C VAL A 115 -17.58 -8.69 -3.21
N THR A 116 -17.70 -9.83 -3.86
CA THR A 116 -18.92 -10.64 -3.87
C THR A 116 -18.83 -11.85 -2.96
N ASP A 117 -17.63 -12.37 -2.70
CA ASP A 117 -17.43 -13.47 -1.75
C ASP A 117 -17.63 -12.98 -0.31
N ALA A 118 -18.57 -13.59 0.41
CA ALA A 118 -18.94 -13.19 1.76
C ALA A 118 -17.79 -13.34 2.77
N ASN A 119 -16.84 -14.26 2.55
CA ASN A 119 -15.71 -14.45 3.47
C ASN A 119 -14.62 -13.41 3.21
N VAL A 120 -14.36 -13.09 1.93
CA VAL A 120 -13.46 -12.00 1.56
C VAL A 120 -14.02 -10.68 2.10
N LYS A 121 -15.33 -10.44 1.92
CA LYS A 121 -16.00 -9.27 2.48
C LYS A 121 -15.86 -9.21 4.01
N GLY A 122 -16.12 -10.32 4.71
CA GLY A 122 -15.98 -10.37 6.16
C GLY A 122 -14.56 -10.09 6.65
N ALA A 123 -13.53 -10.55 5.91
CA ALA A 123 -12.14 -10.24 6.20
C ALA A 123 -11.82 -8.75 6.01
N LEU A 124 -12.33 -8.14 4.92
CA LEU A 124 -12.15 -6.73 4.64
C LEU A 124 -12.92 -5.84 5.64
N ASP A 125 -14.16 -6.21 6.01
CA ASP A 125 -14.93 -5.49 7.02
C ASP A 125 -14.22 -5.50 8.38
N PHE A 126 -13.56 -6.62 8.73
CA PHE A 126 -12.73 -6.70 9.93
C PHE A 126 -11.49 -5.80 9.82
N ALA A 127 -10.72 -5.92 8.73
CA ALA A 127 -9.55 -5.07 8.51
C ALA A 127 -9.91 -3.58 8.58
N LEU A 128 -11.04 -3.18 7.99
CA LEU A 128 -11.51 -1.80 8.02
C LEU A 128 -11.74 -1.28 9.44
N LEU A 129 -12.22 -2.11 10.36
CA LEU A 129 -12.37 -1.73 11.76
C LEU A 129 -11.03 -1.48 12.44
N GLU A 130 -10.03 -2.34 12.15
CA GLU A 130 -8.67 -2.18 12.66
C GLU A 130 -8.00 -0.93 12.06
N ASP A 131 -8.13 -0.71 10.75
CA ASP A 131 -7.59 0.47 10.06
C ASP A 131 -8.14 1.78 10.66
N PHE A 132 -9.44 1.82 11.00
CA PHE A 132 -10.01 2.95 11.71
C PHE A 132 -9.43 3.15 13.11
N ASP A 133 -9.25 2.07 13.87
CA ASP A 133 -8.63 2.14 15.20
C ASP A 133 -7.20 2.69 15.11
N HIS A 134 -6.41 2.20 14.15
CA HIS A 134 -5.05 2.69 13.91
C HIS A 134 -5.05 4.17 13.55
N LEU A 135 -5.90 4.59 12.59
CA LEU A 135 -6.00 5.99 12.17
C LEU A 135 -6.31 6.91 13.36
N TYR A 136 -7.25 6.53 14.24
CA TYR A 136 -7.57 7.30 15.44
C TYR A 136 -6.42 7.36 16.44
N ARG A 137 -5.75 6.26 16.71
CA ARG A 137 -4.61 6.22 17.64
C ARG A 137 -3.45 7.09 17.18
N TYR A 138 -3.08 6.99 15.90
CA TYR A 138 -1.99 7.80 15.37
C TYR A 138 -2.37 9.27 15.26
N SER A 139 -3.66 9.57 15.01
CA SER A 139 -4.17 10.93 15.02
C SER A 139 -4.06 11.57 16.40
N ASP A 140 -4.51 10.88 17.43
CA ASP A 140 -4.38 11.31 18.82
C ASP A 140 -2.90 11.49 19.21
N TYR A 141 -2.03 10.58 18.79
CA TYR A 141 -0.62 10.66 19.09
C TYR A 141 0.05 11.85 18.38
N LEU A 142 -0.31 12.13 17.13
CA LEU A 142 0.17 13.31 16.41
C LEU A 142 -0.23 14.60 17.12
N GLU A 143 -1.48 14.72 17.50
CA GLU A 143 -1.97 15.90 18.20
C GLU A 143 -1.29 16.09 19.55
N CYS A 144 -1.18 15.03 20.35
CA CYS A 144 -0.52 15.07 21.66
C CYS A 144 0.97 15.43 21.58
N THR A 145 1.68 15.00 20.53
CA THR A 145 3.14 15.18 20.44
C THR A 145 3.58 16.39 19.66
N SER A 146 2.79 16.86 18.71
CA SER A 146 3.15 17.96 17.81
C SER A 146 2.13 19.11 17.79
N GLY A 147 0.94 18.93 18.34
CA GLY A 147 -0.15 19.90 18.25
C GLY A 147 -0.77 19.99 16.84
N VAL A 148 -0.42 19.07 15.93
CA VAL A 148 -0.97 19.04 14.58
C VAL A 148 -2.23 18.18 14.58
N HIS A 149 -3.34 18.74 14.13
CA HIS A 149 -4.58 17.99 13.96
C HIS A 149 -4.52 17.14 12.70
N ALA A 150 -4.83 15.85 12.81
CA ALA A 150 -4.74 14.91 11.71
C ALA A 150 -5.67 15.27 10.53
N GLU A 151 -6.78 15.95 10.78
CA GLU A 151 -7.69 16.43 9.74
C GLU A 151 -7.00 17.35 8.74
N THR A 152 -5.93 18.06 9.16
CA THR A 152 -5.14 18.89 8.26
C THR A 152 -4.33 18.07 7.25
N LEU A 153 -4.05 16.81 7.55
CA LEU A 153 -3.31 15.88 6.70
C LEU A 153 -4.23 15.07 5.81
N VAL A 154 -5.33 14.58 6.36
CA VAL A 154 -6.26 13.67 5.64
C VAL A 154 -7.37 14.44 4.91
N GLY A 155 -7.49 15.74 5.14
CA GLY A 155 -8.55 16.57 4.55
C GLY A 155 -9.94 16.11 4.98
N GLY A 156 -10.91 16.29 4.14
CA GLY A 156 -12.29 15.84 4.38
C GLY A 156 -12.62 14.45 3.81
N TYR A 157 -11.64 13.68 3.40
CA TYR A 157 -11.86 12.38 2.74
C TYR A 157 -12.05 11.24 3.73
N THR A 158 -11.47 11.34 4.91
CA THR A 158 -11.63 10.36 5.98
C THR A 158 -12.24 11.06 7.20
N GLU A 159 -13.32 10.50 7.73
CA GLU A 159 -13.98 11.06 8.90
C GLU A 159 -13.25 10.62 10.17
N ILE A 160 -12.59 11.56 10.83
CA ILE A 160 -12.01 11.37 12.17
C ILE A 160 -12.99 11.96 13.18
N THR A 161 -13.59 11.10 13.99
CA THR A 161 -14.54 11.52 15.03
C THR A 161 -13.85 11.53 16.38
N PRO A 162 -13.65 12.69 17.00
CA PRO A 162 -13.05 12.79 18.32
C PRO A 162 -13.78 11.93 19.36
N GLY A 163 -13.04 11.25 20.22
CA GLY A 163 -13.59 10.44 21.31
C GLY A 163 -14.21 9.12 20.89
N ARG A 164 -14.05 8.69 19.64
CA ARG A 164 -14.46 7.35 19.25
C ARG A 164 -13.65 6.31 20.03
N PRO A 165 -14.29 5.36 20.72
CA PRO A 165 -13.56 4.33 21.43
C PRO A 165 -12.77 3.46 20.46
N THR A 166 -11.51 3.21 20.76
CA THR A 166 -10.70 2.28 20.01
C THR A 166 -11.27 0.87 20.12
N VAL A 167 -11.20 0.12 19.02
CA VAL A 167 -11.62 -1.27 19.01
C VAL A 167 -10.66 -2.08 19.88
N ALA A 168 -11.18 -2.78 20.85
CA ALA A 168 -10.34 -3.62 21.69
C ALA A 168 -9.83 -4.83 20.89
N HIS A 169 -8.52 -4.97 20.80
CA HIS A 169 -7.89 -6.07 20.07
C HIS A 169 -8.02 -7.38 20.84
N HIS A 170 -9.13 -8.04 20.68
CA HIS A 170 -9.34 -9.35 21.24
C HIS A 170 -9.31 -10.39 20.12
N ARG A 171 -8.25 -11.15 20.05
CA ARG A 171 -8.13 -12.36 19.26
C ARG A 171 -8.69 -12.24 17.84
N HIS A 172 -7.81 -12.03 16.93
CA HIS A 172 -8.16 -12.03 15.51
C HIS A 172 -8.84 -13.33 15.12
N PRO A 173 -9.96 -13.28 14.39
CA PRO A 173 -10.65 -14.47 13.92
C PRO A 173 -9.96 -15.11 12.70
N TYR A 174 -8.64 -14.94 12.55
CA TYR A 174 -7.88 -15.44 11.40
C TYR A 174 -8.11 -16.91 11.11
N ASP A 175 -8.13 -17.74 12.15
CA ASP A 175 -8.32 -19.18 11.96
C ASP A 175 -9.72 -19.53 11.47
N SER A 176 -10.74 -18.80 11.88
CA SER A 176 -12.10 -19.00 11.41
C SER A 176 -12.26 -18.50 9.98
N ILE A 177 -11.73 -17.33 9.65
CA ILE A 177 -11.74 -16.76 8.30
C ILE A 177 -10.97 -17.68 7.35
N ARG A 178 -9.77 -18.08 7.70
CA ARG A 178 -8.94 -18.99 6.91
C ARG A 178 -9.62 -20.32 6.64
N ARG A 179 -10.27 -20.91 7.64
CA ARG A 179 -11.04 -22.15 7.45
C ARG A 179 -12.26 -21.96 6.57
N SER A 180 -12.95 -20.84 6.70
CA SER A 180 -14.13 -20.54 5.88
C SER A 180 -13.80 -20.30 4.41
N MET A 181 -12.59 -19.83 4.11
CA MET A 181 -12.11 -19.62 2.73
C MET A 181 -11.57 -20.89 2.08
N ALA A 182 -11.24 -21.92 2.88
CA ALA A 182 -10.70 -23.16 2.35
C ALA A 182 -11.69 -23.86 1.41
N GLY A 183 -11.23 -24.20 0.21
CA GLY A 183 -12.03 -24.90 -0.81
C GLY A 183 -12.97 -24.02 -1.63
N LYS A 184 -12.99 -22.71 -1.43
CA LYS A 184 -13.78 -21.79 -2.24
C LYS A 184 -13.01 -21.30 -3.46
N GLN A 185 -13.76 -20.99 -4.52
CA GLN A 185 -13.22 -20.42 -5.75
C GLN A 185 -13.53 -18.92 -5.75
N PRO A 186 -12.56 -18.05 -5.38
CA PRO A 186 -12.77 -16.61 -5.38
C PRO A 186 -12.89 -16.07 -6.80
N THR A 187 -13.61 -14.97 -6.96
CA THR A 187 -13.64 -14.23 -8.22
C THR A 187 -12.30 -13.54 -8.47
N THR A 188 -12.07 -13.09 -9.71
CA THR A 188 -10.88 -12.31 -10.05
C THR A 188 -10.78 -11.03 -9.20
N LEU A 189 -11.92 -10.37 -8.91
CA LEU A 189 -11.94 -9.17 -8.06
C LEU A 189 -11.57 -9.53 -6.62
N ASP A 190 -12.06 -10.64 -6.07
CA ASP A 190 -11.72 -11.05 -4.70
C ASP A 190 -10.22 -11.35 -4.57
N VAL A 191 -9.61 -11.99 -5.57
CA VAL A 191 -8.17 -12.25 -5.61
C VAL A 191 -7.38 -10.95 -5.69
N LEU A 192 -7.81 -10.04 -6.56
CA LEU A 192 -7.16 -8.73 -6.70
C LEU A 192 -7.23 -7.93 -5.40
N ALA A 193 -8.41 -7.87 -4.78
CA ALA A 193 -8.62 -7.17 -3.51
C ALA A 193 -7.69 -7.72 -2.41
N ALA A 194 -7.64 -9.05 -2.25
CA ALA A 194 -6.78 -9.70 -1.28
C ALA A 194 -5.29 -9.38 -1.51
N ASN A 195 -4.84 -9.40 -2.78
CA ASN A 195 -3.45 -9.10 -3.12
C ASN A 195 -3.08 -7.65 -2.84
N VAL A 196 -3.96 -6.70 -3.17
CA VAL A 196 -3.71 -5.27 -2.97
C VAL A 196 -3.64 -4.94 -1.47
N ILE A 197 -4.57 -5.44 -0.66
CA ILE A 197 -4.54 -5.25 0.79
C ILE A 197 -3.30 -5.91 1.39
N THR A 198 -2.98 -7.15 1.01
CA THR A 198 -1.77 -7.83 1.51
C THR A 198 -0.51 -7.03 1.21
N ALA A 199 -0.38 -6.45 0.01
CA ALA A 199 0.76 -5.62 -0.36
C ALA A 199 0.85 -4.35 0.50
N ALA A 200 -0.27 -3.68 0.75
CA ALA A 200 -0.34 -2.49 1.60
C ALA A 200 0.07 -2.80 3.04
N GLU A 201 -0.52 -3.85 3.64
CA GLU A 201 -0.22 -4.28 5.00
C GLU A 201 1.25 -4.71 5.17
N GLN A 202 1.80 -5.46 4.23
CA GLN A 202 3.20 -5.87 4.30
C GLN A 202 4.15 -4.68 4.26
N GLN A 203 3.86 -3.67 3.46
CA GLN A 203 4.68 -2.47 3.45
C GLN A 203 4.59 -1.70 4.78
N THR A 204 3.42 -1.59 5.34
CA THR A 204 3.21 -0.94 6.64
C THR A 204 4.04 -1.62 7.72
N MET A 205 4.05 -2.95 7.77
CA MET A 205 4.89 -3.73 8.71
C MET A 205 6.40 -3.45 8.59
N TYR A 206 6.88 -3.13 7.40
CA TYR A 206 8.30 -2.76 7.21
C TYR A 206 8.60 -1.31 7.54
N TYR A 207 7.57 -0.50 7.60
CA TYR A 207 7.71 0.92 7.92
C TYR A 207 7.80 1.17 9.43
N TYR A 208 7.08 0.39 10.23
CA TYR A 208 7.11 0.44 11.70
C TYR A 208 8.25 -0.41 12.27
#